data_9995f3e92a01c5f4202c8a3ea92b447b
#
_entry.id   9995f3e92a01c5f4202c8a3ea92b447b
#
_cell.length_a   1.000
_cell.length_b   1.000
_cell.length_c   1.000
_cell.angle_alpha   90.00
_cell.angle_beta   90.00
_cell.angle_gamma   90.00
#
_symmetry.space_group_name_H-M   'P 1'
#
loop_
_entity.id
_entity.type
_entity.pdbx_description
1 polymer ?
#
loop_
_entity_poly.entity_id
_entity_poly.type
_entity_poly.pdbx_seq_one_letter_code
_entity_poly.pdbx_strand_id
1 'polypeptide(L)' 'MISKLLIANRGEIACRIIRTARAMGIATVAV' A
#
# COMPACT_ATOMS: atom_id res chain seq x y z
N MET A 1 -5.72 -14.59 -2.19
CA MET A 1 -5.38 -13.26 -2.70
C MET A 1 -5.19 -12.27 -1.55
N ILE A 2 -4.27 -11.33 -1.68
CA ILE A 2 -4.00 -10.35 -0.63
C ILE A 2 -5.12 -9.33 -0.58
N SER A 3 -5.70 -9.14 0.59
CA SER A 3 -6.75 -8.15 0.79
C SER A 3 -6.29 -6.95 1.62
N LYS A 4 -5.14 -7.06 2.26
CA LYS A 4 -4.57 -5.99 3.06
C LYS A 4 -3.04 -6.05 2.99
N LEU A 5 -2.40 -4.90 2.88
CA LEU A 5 -0.95 -4.81 2.74
C LEU A 5 -0.39 -3.88 3.82
N LEU A 6 0.62 -4.37 4.54
CA LEU A 6 1.36 -3.55 5.51
C LEU A 6 2.52 -2.88 4.78
N ILE A 7 2.60 -1.56 4.91
CA ILE A 7 3.64 -0.78 4.24
C ILE A 7 4.61 -0.26 5.28
N ALA A 8 5.84 -0.77 5.25
CA ALA A 8 6.89 -0.39 6.18
C ALA A 8 7.89 0.58 5.54
N ASN A 9 7.48 1.26 4.48
CA ASN A 9 8.29 2.25 3.78
C ASN A 9 7.77 3.65 4.06
N ARG A 10 8.60 4.65 3.74
CA ARG A 10 8.21 6.04 3.93
C ARG A 10 8.43 6.84 2.65
N GLY A 11 7.78 8.03 2.59
CA GLY A 11 7.97 8.96 1.50
C GLY A 11 7.32 8.51 0.21
N GLU A 12 8.01 8.77 -0.90
CA GLU A 12 7.46 8.51 -2.21
C GLU A 12 7.21 7.03 -2.46
N ILE A 13 8.08 6.18 -1.92
CA ILE A 13 7.93 4.73 -2.12
C ILE A 13 6.63 4.25 -1.50
N ALA A 14 6.34 4.69 -0.28
CA ALA A 14 5.09 4.33 0.38
C ALA A 14 3.89 4.83 -0.41
N CYS A 15 3.95 6.06 -0.89
CA CYS A 15 2.86 6.65 -1.67
C CYS A 15 2.60 5.86 -2.95
N ARG A 16 3.65 5.42 -3.62
CA ARG A 16 3.51 4.65 -4.85
C ARG A 16 2.87 3.30 -4.57
N ILE A 17 3.30 2.63 -3.50
CA ILE A 17 2.73 1.34 -3.12
C ILE A 17 1.26 1.49 -2.78
N ILE A 18 0.91 2.51 -2.00
CA ILE A 18 -0.48 2.76 -1.62
C ILE A 18 -1.34 3.01 -2.87
N ARG A 19 -0.83 3.81 -3.80
CA ARG A 19 -1.58 4.12 -5.02
C ARG A 19 -1.85 2.86 -5.84
N THR A 20 -0.84 2.03 -6.01
CA THR A 20 -0.98 0.79 -6.76
C THR A 20 -1.91 -0.17 -6.05
N ALA A 21 -1.78 -0.31 -4.73
CA ALA A 21 -2.63 -1.21 -3.96
C ALA A 21 -4.10 -0.79 -4.06
N ARG A 22 -4.37 0.53 -4.00
CA ARG A 22 -5.74 1.02 -4.12
C ARG A 22 -6.33 0.70 -5.49
N ALA A 23 -5.52 0.82 -6.53
CA ALA A 23 -5.97 0.47 -7.87
C ALA A 23 -6.31 -1.00 -7.99
N MET A 24 -5.67 -1.84 -7.18
CA MET A 24 -5.92 -3.28 -7.16
C MET A 24 -7.01 -3.67 -6.16
N GLY A 25 -7.57 -2.70 -5.43
CA GLY A 25 -8.60 -2.97 -4.44
C GLY A 25 -8.05 -3.54 -3.14
N ILE A 26 -6.78 -3.29 -2.84
CA ILE A 26 -6.14 -3.80 -1.64
C ILE A 26 -6.06 -2.70 -0.59
N ALA A 27 -6.52 -3.00 0.63
CA ALA A 27 -6.41 -2.07 1.75
C ALA A 27 -4.94 -2.00 2.21
N THR A 28 -4.50 -0.81 2.62
CA THR A 28 -3.12 -0.62 3.05
C THR A 28 -3.06 -0.10 4.47
N VAL A 29 -2.01 -0.51 5.19
CA VAL A 29 -1.71 0.00 6.53
C VAL A 29 -0.26 0.50 6.51
N ALA A 30 -0.08 1.78 6.78
CA ALA A 30 1.26 2.38 6.81
C ALA A 30 1.78 2.42 8.25
N VAL A 31 3.06 2.16 8.38
CA VAL A 31 3.73 2.22 9.68
C VAL A 31 4.24 3.62 9.97
#